data_9b9319a9e2f7542cb5ddcff21e871c75
#
_entry.id   9b9319a9e2f7542cb5ddcff21e871c75
#
_cell.length_a   1.000
_cell.length_b   1.000
_cell.length_c   1.000
_cell.angle_alpha   90.00
_cell.angle_beta   90.00
_cell.angle_gamma   90.00
#
_symmetry.space_group_name_H-M   'P 1'
#
loop_
_entity.id
_entity.type
_entity.pdbx_description
1 polymer ?
#
loop_
_entity_poly.entity_id
_entity_poly.type
_entity_poly.pdbx_seq_one_letter_code
_entity_poly.pdbx_strand_id
1 'polypeptide(L)'
;MKVLITGANGFLGYYLTEKLLSKDHVVIATGKGDGRLPFQQGTNFFYESMDFTDPYAVHDVFEKHQPQIVVHGGAISKPDDCELNQWQAYLVNVEGTVTTLVNAAEQKSFFLFVSTDFVFDGVTGMYKEDDKTDAVNYYGKTKLE
;
A
#
# COMPACT_ATOMS: atom_id res chain seq x y z
N MET A 1 0.96 18.86 -1.95
CA MET A 1 1.83 17.80 -1.40
C MET A 1 2.01 16.72 -2.44
N LYS A 2 3.16 16.04 -2.46
CA LYS A 2 3.41 14.85 -3.28
C LYS A 2 3.03 13.60 -2.48
N VAL A 3 2.08 12.81 -2.99
CA VAL A 3 1.56 11.60 -2.35
C VAL A 3 1.83 10.40 -3.25
N LEU A 4 2.59 9.43 -2.75
CA LEU A 4 2.77 8.13 -3.39
C LEU A 4 1.74 7.15 -2.87
N ILE A 5 1.09 6.40 -3.77
CA ILE A 5 0.08 5.40 -3.43
C ILE A 5 0.53 4.06 -4.00
N THR A 6 0.75 3.06 -3.16
CA THR A 6 0.93 1.68 -3.63
C THR A 6 -0.41 0.98 -3.74
N GLY A 7 -0.53 0.04 -4.69
CA GLY A 7 -1.81 -0.61 -4.96
C GLY A 7 -2.85 0.32 -5.61
N ALA A 8 -2.39 1.34 -6.33
CA ALA A 8 -3.24 2.37 -6.91
C ALA A 8 -4.26 1.84 -7.93
N ASN A 9 -3.97 0.72 -8.59
CA ASN A 9 -4.91 0.06 -9.51
C ASN A 9 -6.08 -0.64 -8.79
N GLY A 10 -6.08 -0.71 -7.46
CA GLY A 10 -7.15 -1.30 -6.66
C GLY A 10 -8.28 -0.32 -6.36
N PHE A 11 -9.34 -0.83 -5.70
CA PHE A 11 -10.54 -0.05 -5.37
C PHE A 11 -10.20 1.21 -4.55
N LEU A 12 -9.53 1.04 -3.40
CA LEU A 12 -9.14 2.17 -2.55
C LEU A 12 -8.21 3.14 -3.29
N GLY A 13 -7.22 2.59 -4.02
CA GLY A 13 -6.23 3.38 -4.75
C GLY A 13 -6.86 4.29 -5.80
N TYR A 14 -7.87 3.80 -6.52
CA TYR A 14 -8.62 4.60 -7.48
C TYR A 14 -9.26 5.83 -6.84
N TYR A 15 -10.13 5.61 -5.84
CA TYR A 15 -10.88 6.70 -5.20
C TYR A 15 -9.98 7.67 -4.43
N LEU A 16 -8.91 7.16 -3.83
CA LEU A 16 -7.94 8.00 -3.16
C LEU A 16 -7.20 8.90 -4.16
N THR A 17 -6.78 8.32 -5.29
CA THR A 17 -6.14 9.09 -6.38
C THR A 17 -7.06 10.20 -6.88
N GLU A 18 -8.32 9.87 -7.22
CA GLU A 18 -9.32 10.85 -7.64
C GLU A 18 -9.50 11.97 -6.61
N LYS A 19 -9.64 11.59 -5.34
CA LYS A 19 -9.84 12.56 -4.26
C LYS A 19 -8.65 13.48 -4.04
N LEU A 20 -7.43 12.96 -4.09
CA LEU A 20 -6.22 13.75 -3.94
C LEU A 20 -6.01 14.71 -5.10
N LEU A 21 -6.26 14.26 -6.34
CA LEU A 21 -6.20 15.12 -7.52
C LEU A 21 -7.22 16.26 -7.45
N SER A 22 -8.45 15.98 -6.96
CA SER A 22 -9.49 17.01 -6.76
C SER A 22 -9.14 18.06 -5.68
N LYS A 23 -8.08 17.81 -4.91
CA LYS A 23 -7.53 18.70 -3.88
C LYS A 23 -6.17 19.32 -4.28
N ASP A 24 -5.86 19.31 -5.57
CA ASP A 24 -4.62 19.87 -6.15
C ASP A 24 -3.33 19.26 -5.56
N HIS A 25 -3.38 17.98 -5.13
CA HIS A 25 -2.17 17.25 -4.76
C HIS A 25 -1.51 16.63 -5.99
N VAL A 26 -0.20 16.45 -5.91
CA VAL A 26 0.55 15.65 -6.88
C VAL A 26 0.48 14.19 -6.44
N VAL A 27 -0.04 13.32 -7.30
CA VAL A 27 -0.20 11.90 -7.01
C VAL A 27 0.75 11.06 -7.86
N ILE A 28 1.54 10.24 -7.18
CA ILE A 28 2.35 9.19 -7.78
C ILE A 28 1.63 7.86 -7.49
N ALA A 29 0.86 7.40 -8.46
CA ALA A 29 0.15 6.15 -8.38
C ALA A 29 1.06 5.00 -8.80
N THR A 30 1.19 3.96 -7.99
CA THR A 30 2.04 2.81 -8.32
C THR A 30 1.29 1.50 -8.26
N GLY A 31 1.70 0.58 -9.11
CA GLY A 31 1.18 -0.78 -9.17
C GLY A 31 2.02 -1.64 -10.08
N LYS A 32 1.87 -2.96 -9.97
CA LYS A 32 2.58 -3.91 -10.82
C LYS A 32 1.98 -3.92 -12.23
N GLY A 33 2.83 -3.75 -13.24
CA GLY A 33 2.43 -3.69 -14.65
C GLY A 33 1.78 -2.35 -15.04
N ASP A 34 0.93 -2.38 -16.04
CA ASP A 34 0.36 -1.18 -16.64
C ASP A 34 -0.65 -0.46 -15.74
N GLY A 35 -0.68 0.87 -15.86
CA GLY A 35 -1.67 1.71 -15.18
C GLY A 35 -3.07 1.49 -15.75
N ARG A 36 -4.06 1.34 -14.87
CA ARG A 36 -5.47 1.17 -15.22
C ARG A 36 -6.34 2.35 -14.80
N LEU A 37 -5.70 3.39 -14.29
CA LEU A 37 -6.39 4.59 -13.84
C LEU A 37 -6.68 5.53 -15.02
N PRO A 38 -7.88 6.13 -15.11
CA PRO A 38 -8.30 6.95 -16.25
C PRO A 38 -7.78 8.40 -16.17
N PHE A 39 -6.73 8.66 -15.38
CA PHE A 39 -6.20 10.02 -15.20
C PHE A 39 -5.07 10.28 -16.20
N GLN A 40 -5.05 11.51 -16.72
CA GLN A 40 -4.04 11.91 -17.68
C GLN A 40 -2.69 12.14 -16.98
N GLN A 41 -1.65 11.47 -17.47
CA GLN A 41 -0.26 11.70 -17.06
C GLN A 41 0.13 13.17 -17.30
N GLY A 42 0.84 13.78 -16.37
CA GLY A 42 1.30 15.16 -16.53
C GLY A 42 1.65 15.84 -15.22
N THR A 43 1.19 17.07 -15.04
CA THR A 43 1.67 17.98 -13.99
C THR A 43 1.41 17.49 -12.56
N ASN A 44 0.27 16.85 -12.32
CA ASN A 44 -0.15 16.45 -10.98
C ASN A 44 -0.51 14.97 -10.83
N PHE A 45 -0.42 14.17 -11.90
CA PHE A 45 -0.65 12.73 -11.87
C PHE A 45 0.47 12.00 -12.62
N PHE A 46 1.07 11.02 -11.95
CA PHE A 46 2.08 10.12 -12.50
C PHE A 46 1.71 8.69 -12.16
N TYR A 47 1.74 7.80 -13.14
CA TYR A 47 1.70 6.36 -12.89
C TYR A 47 3.08 5.76 -13.13
N GLU A 48 3.56 4.98 -12.15
CA GLU A 48 4.80 4.23 -12.23
C GLU A 48 4.52 2.73 -12.04
N SER A 49 4.99 1.93 -12.98
CA SER A 49 5.00 0.48 -12.80
C SER A 49 6.04 0.13 -11.76
N MET A 50 5.59 -0.31 -10.59
CA MET A 50 6.46 -0.62 -9.45
C MET A 50 5.98 -1.90 -8.76
N ASP A 51 6.79 -2.93 -8.78
CA ASP A 51 6.66 -4.06 -7.87
C ASP A 51 7.34 -3.70 -6.54
N PHE A 52 6.58 -3.46 -5.50
CA PHE A 52 7.16 -3.04 -4.21
C PHE A 52 7.86 -4.18 -3.44
N THR A 53 7.88 -5.39 -3.98
CA THR A 53 8.77 -6.47 -3.52
C THR A 53 10.17 -6.42 -4.14
N ASP A 54 10.38 -5.54 -5.13
CA ASP A 54 11.68 -5.26 -5.73
C ASP A 54 12.28 -3.98 -5.12
N PRO A 55 13.33 -4.09 -4.28
CA PRO A 55 13.94 -2.93 -3.62
C PRO A 55 14.48 -1.88 -4.59
N TYR A 56 14.97 -2.30 -5.76
CA TYR A 56 15.49 -1.38 -6.77
C TYR A 56 14.37 -0.57 -7.42
N ALA A 57 13.27 -1.23 -7.78
CA ALA A 57 12.11 -0.54 -8.34
C ALA A 57 11.51 0.47 -7.35
N VAL A 58 11.46 0.12 -6.05
CA VAL A 58 11.03 1.06 -5.00
C VAL A 58 11.98 2.23 -4.89
N HIS A 59 13.28 1.98 -4.76
CA HIS A 59 14.29 3.01 -4.66
C HIS A 59 14.22 4.01 -5.82
N ASP A 60 14.17 3.53 -7.06
CA ASP A 60 14.13 4.37 -8.25
C ASP A 60 12.91 5.30 -8.28
N VAL A 61 11.73 4.79 -7.89
CA VAL A 61 10.50 5.60 -7.82
C VAL A 61 10.60 6.67 -6.73
N PHE A 62 11.15 6.31 -5.56
CA PHE A 62 11.35 7.25 -4.47
C PHE A 62 12.36 8.34 -4.82
N GLU A 63 13.50 7.99 -5.41
CA GLU A 63 14.50 8.97 -5.85
C GLU A 63 13.95 9.90 -6.92
N LYS A 64 13.21 9.36 -7.88
CA LYS A 64 12.61 10.14 -8.97
C LYS A 64 11.59 11.16 -8.47
N HIS A 65 10.72 10.76 -7.55
CA HIS A 65 9.56 11.56 -7.18
C HIS A 65 9.66 12.26 -5.83
N GLN A 66 10.46 11.75 -4.91
CA GLN A 66 10.65 12.29 -3.55
C GLN A 66 9.30 12.60 -2.87
N PRO A 67 8.45 11.58 -2.61
CA PRO A 67 7.14 11.78 -2.03
C PRO A 67 7.23 12.32 -0.60
N GLN A 68 6.31 13.19 -0.22
CA GLN A 68 6.18 13.69 1.16
C GLN A 68 5.31 12.77 2.02
N ILE A 69 4.36 12.08 1.37
CA ILE A 69 3.44 11.14 2.00
C ILE A 69 3.42 9.87 1.16
N VAL A 70 3.43 8.74 1.84
CA VAL A 70 3.26 7.41 1.23
C VAL A 70 2.00 6.79 1.83
N VAL A 71 1.05 6.40 0.98
CA VAL A 71 -0.11 5.59 1.37
C VAL A 71 0.11 4.18 0.83
N HIS A 72 0.47 3.28 1.73
CA HIS A 72 0.74 1.88 1.39
C HIS A 72 -0.54 1.05 1.49
N GLY A 73 -1.22 0.88 0.34
CA GLY A 73 -2.43 0.07 0.20
C GLY A 73 -2.24 -1.21 -0.62
N GLY A 74 -1.03 -1.46 -1.12
CA GLY A 74 -0.71 -2.67 -1.88
C GLY A 74 -0.64 -3.90 -0.97
N ALA A 75 -1.35 -4.97 -1.34
CA ALA A 75 -1.30 -6.26 -0.62
C ALA A 75 -1.95 -7.37 -1.45
N ILE A 76 -1.61 -8.62 -1.14
CA ILE A 76 -2.50 -9.76 -1.41
C ILE A 76 -3.54 -9.74 -0.30
N SER A 77 -4.79 -9.34 -0.63
CA SER A 77 -5.83 -9.05 0.35
C SER A 77 -6.93 -10.10 0.46
N LYS A 78 -6.90 -11.14 -0.39
CA LYS A 78 -7.82 -12.27 -0.30
C LYS A 78 -7.29 -13.29 0.70
N PRO A 79 -8.02 -13.57 1.80
CA PRO A 79 -7.57 -14.52 2.82
C PRO A 79 -7.23 -15.90 2.23
N ASP A 80 -8.08 -16.42 1.33
CA ASP A 80 -7.86 -17.73 0.73
C ASP A 80 -6.55 -17.79 -0.10
N ASP A 81 -6.25 -16.73 -0.87
CA ASP A 81 -5.00 -16.65 -1.63
C ASP A 81 -3.78 -16.64 -0.69
N CYS A 82 -3.90 -15.98 0.46
CA CYS A 82 -2.84 -15.94 1.47
C CYS A 82 -2.65 -17.29 2.16
N GLU A 83 -3.73 -18.03 2.46
CA GLU A 83 -3.65 -19.37 3.03
C GLU A 83 -3.03 -20.38 2.03
N LEU A 84 -3.41 -20.30 0.76
CA LEU A 84 -2.91 -21.20 -0.28
C LEU A 84 -1.43 -20.96 -0.59
N ASN A 85 -0.93 -19.75 -0.47
CA ASN A 85 0.48 -19.42 -0.72
C ASN A 85 1.03 -18.44 0.31
N GLN A 86 1.28 -18.95 1.51
CA GLN A 86 1.75 -18.16 2.65
C GLN A 86 3.09 -17.48 2.39
N TRP A 87 4.00 -18.13 1.68
CA TRP A 87 5.29 -17.53 1.32
C TRP A 87 5.11 -16.28 0.44
N GLN A 88 4.28 -16.37 -0.58
CA GLN A 88 4.01 -15.23 -1.46
C GLN A 88 3.28 -14.10 -0.71
N ALA A 89 2.34 -14.47 0.18
CA ALA A 89 1.65 -13.49 1.02
C ALA A 89 2.63 -12.77 1.96
N TYR A 90 3.55 -13.49 2.59
CA TYR A 90 4.60 -12.91 3.43
C TYR A 90 5.50 -11.97 2.63
N LEU A 91 6.02 -12.44 1.50
CA LEU A 91 6.89 -11.64 0.62
C LEU A 91 6.23 -10.32 0.21
N VAL A 92 4.96 -10.36 -0.18
CA VAL A 92 4.24 -9.17 -0.63
C VAL A 92 3.81 -8.30 0.55
N ASN A 93 3.11 -8.88 1.53
CA ASN A 93 2.45 -8.10 2.58
C ASN A 93 3.41 -7.63 3.68
N VAL A 94 4.50 -8.37 3.93
CA VAL A 94 5.48 -8.03 4.98
C VAL A 94 6.74 -7.43 4.36
N GLU A 95 7.52 -8.23 3.60
CA GLU A 95 8.80 -7.77 3.06
C GLU A 95 8.64 -6.56 2.13
N GLY A 96 7.63 -6.58 1.25
CA GLY A 96 7.33 -5.45 0.37
C GLY A 96 6.90 -4.20 1.12
N THR A 97 6.15 -4.36 2.22
CA THR A 97 5.78 -3.24 3.12
C THR A 97 7.02 -2.66 3.80
N VAL A 98 7.90 -3.52 4.34
CA VAL A 98 9.17 -3.09 4.96
C VAL A 98 10.05 -2.36 3.95
N THR A 99 10.18 -2.88 2.74
CA THR A 99 10.95 -2.23 1.66
C THR A 99 10.43 -0.81 1.39
N THR A 100 9.10 -0.66 1.29
CA THR A 100 8.48 0.66 1.06
C THR A 100 8.65 1.59 2.26
N LEU A 101 8.49 1.06 3.49
CA LEU A 101 8.67 1.82 4.74
C LEU A 101 10.10 2.34 4.90
N VAL A 102 11.11 1.50 4.61
CA VAL A 102 12.53 1.90 4.72
C VAL A 102 12.83 3.08 3.78
N ASN A 103 12.41 2.99 2.51
CA ASN A 103 12.59 4.10 1.56
C ASN A 103 11.85 5.37 2.00
N ALA A 104 10.62 5.23 2.55
CA ALA A 104 9.88 6.35 3.08
C ALA A 104 10.60 7.00 4.28
N ALA A 105 11.16 6.19 5.18
CA ALA A 105 11.91 6.67 6.35
C ALA A 105 13.20 7.39 5.96
N GLU A 106 13.97 6.87 5.00
CA GLU A 106 15.19 7.49 4.49
C GLU A 106 14.92 8.88 3.90
N GLN A 107 13.80 9.05 3.20
CA GLN A 107 13.35 10.33 2.64
C GLN A 107 12.55 11.20 3.63
N LYS A 108 12.34 10.72 4.86
CA LYS A 108 11.52 11.40 5.90
C LYS A 108 10.07 11.65 5.44
N SER A 109 9.55 10.77 4.61
CA SER A 109 8.14 10.79 4.19
C SER A 109 7.23 10.34 5.33
N PHE A 110 6.04 10.91 5.43
CA PHE A 110 5.01 10.36 6.30
C PHE A 110 4.47 9.06 5.70
N PHE A 111 4.54 7.96 6.44
CA PHE A 111 4.08 6.65 5.98
C PHE A 111 2.75 6.29 6.63
N LEU A 112 1.73 6.07 5.80
CA LEU A 112 0.42 5.60 6.21
C LEU A 112 0.23 4.18 5.69
N PHE A 113 0.10 3.23 6.61
CA PHE A 113 -0.16 1.84 6.32
C PHE A 113 -1.65 1.53 6.40
N VAL A 114 -2.20 0.94 5.34
CA VAL A 114 -3.60 0.50 5.34
C VAL A 114 -3.69 -0.89 5.95
N SER A 115 -4.22 -0.99 7.16
CA SER A 115 -4.46 -2.26 7.86
C SER A 115 -5.85 -2.82 7.55
N THR A 116 -6.33 -3.75 8.35
CA THR A 116 -7.60 -4.48 8.17
C THR A 116 -8.18 -4.89 9.51
N ASP A 117 -9.50 -5.10 9.58
CA ASP A 117 -10.20 -5.70 10.71
C ASP A 117 -9.91 -7.21 10.89
N PHE A 118 -9.36 -7.88 9.87
CA PHE A 118 -8.88 -9.27 9.98
C PHE A 118 -7.73 -9.46 10.97
N VAL A 119 -7.21 -8.39 11.56
CA VAL A 119 -6.26 -8.45 12.68
C VAL A 119 -6.90 -8.91 13.99
N PHE A 120 -8.23 -8.90 14.09
CA PHE A 120 -9.00 -9.34 15.26
C PHE A 120 -9.56 -10.76 15.09
N ASP A 121 -9.98 -11.38 16.20
CA ASP A 121 -10.52 -12.75 16.21
C ASP A 121 -11.97 -12.87 15.72
N GLY A 122 -12.71 -11.76 15.59
CA GLY A 122 -14.09 -11.73 15.13
C GLY A 122 -15.14 -12.22 16.15
N VAL A 123 -14.76 -12.48 17.40
CA VAL A 123 -15.66 -13.11 18.41
C VAL A 123 -16.64 -12.09 18.98
N THR A 124 -16.18 -10.90 19.35
CA THR A 124 -17.01 -9.90 20.04
C THR A 124 -17.61 -8.84 19.12
N GLY A 125 -16.95 -8.52 18.02
CA GLY A 125 -17.32 -7.41 17.14
C GLY A 125 -17.11 -6.03 17.77
N MET A 126 -17.36 -4.97 17.00
CA MET A 126 -17.22 -3.57 17.43
C MET A 126 -15.85 -3.25 18.05
N TYR A 127 -14.79 -3.84 17.48
CA TYR A 127 -13.41 -3.63 17.95
C TYR A 127 -12.96 -2.19 17.82
N LYS A 128 -12.12 -1.78 18.76
CA LYS A 128 -11.42 -0.50 18.78
C LYS A 128 -9.94 -0.69 18.47
N GLU A 129 -9.26 0.41 18.21
CA GLU A 129 -7.85 0.42 17.81
C GLU A 129 -6.91 -0.12 18.90
N ASP A 130 -7.29 -0.05 20.17
CA ASP A 130 -6.54 -0.53 21.34
C ASP A 130 -6.97 -1.93 21.83
N ASP A 131 -7.93 -2.57 21.17
CA ASP A 131 -8.33 -3.92 21.51
C ASP A 131 -7.25 -4.94 21.11
N LYS A 132 -7.19 -6.05 21.88
CA LYS A 132 -6.24 -7.12 21.62
C LYS A 132 -6.45 -7.72 20.22
N THR A 133 -5.40 -7.74 19.43
CA THR A 133 -5.38 -8.41 18.13
C THR A 133 -5.17 -9.92 18.29
N ASP A 134 -5.86 -10.72 17.46
CA ASP A 134 -5.72 -12.18 17.39
C ASP A 134 -6.21 -12.69 16.03
N ALA A 135 -5.40 -12.46 15.00
CA ALA A 135 -5.78 -12.76 13.62
C ALA A 135 -6.02 -14.26 13.39
N VAL A 136 -7.21 -14.60 12.87
CA VAL A 136 -7.63 -15.99 12.62
C VAL A 136 -7.14 -16.55 11.29
N ASN A 137 -6.77 -15.71 10.33
CA ASN A 137 -6.28 -16.12 9.02
C ASN A 137 -4.88 -15.55 8.72
N TYR A 138 -4.21 -16.13 7.71
CA TYR A 138 -2.85 -15.74 7.38
C TYR A 138 -2.77 -14.30 6.85
N TYR A 139 -3.77 -13.83 6.11
CA TYR A 139 -3.83 -12.42 5.69
C TYR A 139 -3.75 -11.47 6.88
N GLY A 140 -4.61 -11.66 7.88
CA GLY A 140 -4.58 -10.86 9.10
C GLY A 140 -3.24 -10.94 9.83
N LYS A 141 -2.62 -12.12 9.89
CA LYS A 141 -1.27 -12.29 10.47
C LYS A 141 -0.23 -11.45 9.75
N THR A 142 -0.21 -11.48 8.41
CA THR A 142 0.73 -10.66 7.63
C THR A 142 0.52 -9.15 7.79
N LYS A 143 -0.67 -8.72 8.24
CA LYS A 143 -0.96 -7.30 8.49
C LYS A 143 -0.61 -6.86 9.92
N LEU A 144 -0.27 -7.81 10.80
CA LEU A 144 0.21 -7.57 12.17
C LEU A 144 1.74 -7.56 12.28
N GLU A 145 2.45 -8.22 11.36
CA GLU A 145 3.92 -8.24 11.31
C GLU A 145 4.49 -6.85 10.99
#